data_5544445049d5530f37a93c75c832db02
#
_entry.id   5544445049d5530f37a93c75c832db02
#
_cell.length_a   1.000
_cell.length_b   1.000
_cell.length_c   1.000
_cell.angle_alpha   90.00
_cell.angle_beta   90.00
_cell.angle_gamma   90.00
#
_symmetry.space_group_name_H-M   'P 1'
#
loop_
_entity.id
_entity.type
_entity.pdbx_description
1 polymer ?
#
loop_
_entity_poly.entity_id
_entity_poly.type
_entity_poly.pdbx_seq_one_letter_code
_entity_poly.pdbx_strand_id
1 'polypeptide(L)'
;MIYPENIRKVGIITPAGRLAPELMESGIAALRKEGIKVDEPAPLPECKTAYLAGTPEDRAEQIEKLWLDPEIDMLLCSRGGFGCTQLLPLLNWRKLAKRNIPLAGFSDITALHWAMSARRAGTPVISPMLGKLSSIDEVTRCAIAGAFTGKERSTAVKMVAGNSFSGKILAGNLTVAACLAGGDYFPDSAGKVILLEDINEPVYKIDRCLTQLEQAGLFDRAEGVVFGSFSGSDPAELEELFNRFANRINKPVAAGFPYGHNLPLISFSFEDTITISDGKVVIAH
;
A
#
# COMPACT_ATOMS: atom_id res chain seq x y z
N MET A 1 7.66 18.47 -9.66
CA MET A 1 8.38 17.60 -8.69
C MET A 1 7.46 16.43 -8.32
N ILE A 2 8.03 15.25 -8.18
CA ILE A 2 7.29 14.03 -7.79
C ILE A 2 6.87 14.07 -6.31
N TYR A 3 7.71 14.65 -5.45
CA TYR A 3 7.45 14.83 -4.03
C TYR A 3 7.50 16.32 -3.66
N PRO A 4 6.82 16.74 -2.58
CA PRO A 4 6.86 18.14 -2.12
C PRO A 4 8.22 18.51 -1.52
N GLU A 5 8.48 19.83 -1.38
CA GLU A 5 9.76 20.37 -0.93
C GLU A 5 10.24 19.91 0.46
N ASN A 6 9.33 19.43 1.31
CA ASN A 6 9.67 18.87 2.62
C ASN A 6 10.24 17.45 2.54
N ILE A 7 10.13 16.77 1.41
CA ILE A 7 10.77 15.46 1.15
C ILE A 7 12.09 15.73 0.39
N ARG A 8 13.17 15.92 1.10
CA ARG A 8 14.49 16.25 0.54
C ARG A 8 15.45 15.08 0.49
N LYS A 9 15.32 14.14 1.44
CA LYS A 9 16.16 12.94 1.50
C LYS A 9 15.29 11.69 1.70
N VAL A 10 15.44 10.74 0.78
CA VAL A 10 14.69 9.49 0.75
C VAL A 10 15.62 8.32 1.06
N GLY A 11 15.27 7.51 2.04
CA GLY A 11 15.93 6.24 2.33
C GLY A 11 15.28 5.10 1.52
N ILE A 12 16.09 4.41 0.73
CA ILE A 12 15.60 3.25 -0.03
C ILE A 12 15.73 1.99 0.81
N ILE A 13 14.62 1.29 0.99
CA ILE A 13 14.57 0.00 1.68
C ILE A 13 14.20 -1.13 0.71
N THR A 14 14.69 -2.33 1.03
CA THR A 14 14.46 -3.55 0.24
C THR A 14 13.73 -4.61 1.08
N PRO A 15 12.45 -4.37 1.47
CA PRO A 15 11.78 -5.17 2.50
C PRO A 15 11.31 -6.55 2.00
N ALA A 16 11.25 -6.76 0.68
CA ALA A 16 10.67 -7.92 0.04
C ALA A 16 11.60 -8.57 -1.00
N GLY A 17 11.20 -8.59 -2.27
CA GLY A 17 11.97 -9.19 -3.34
C GLY A 17 13.19 -8.36 -3.77
N ARG A 18 14.14 -9.01 -4.40
CA ARG A 18 15.32 -8.38 -4.99
C ARG A 18 14.91 -7.57 -6.22
N LEU A 19 15.30 -6.30 -6.27
CA LEU A 19 15.14 -5.45 -7.46
C LEU A 19 16.34 -5.64 -8.39
N ALA A 20 16.10 -5.70 -9.69
CA ALA A 20 17.18 -5.75 -10.68
C ALA A 20 18.03 -4.47 -10.61
N PRO A 21 19.37 -4.56 -10.75
CA PRO A 21 20.27 -3.40 -10.63
C PRO A 21 19.88 -2.24 -11.53
N GLU A 22 19.51 -2.51 -12.78
CA GLU A 22 19.14 -1.52 -13.79
C GLU A 22 17.88 -0.73 -13.38
N LEU A 23 16.92 -1.41 -12.72
CA LEU A 23 15.71 -0.77 -12.21
C LEU A 23 16.00 0.03 -10.92
N MET A 24 16.96 -0.42 -10.11
CA MET A 24 17.45 0.32 -8.95
C MET A 24 18.09 1.64 -9.41
N GLU A 25 19.04 1.56 -10.34
CA GLU A 25 19.75 2.73 -10.90
C GLU A 25 18.80 3.71 -11.57
N SER A 26 17.87 3.23 -12.41
CA SER A 26 16.89 4.09 -13.09
C SER A 26 15.94 4.79 -12.14
N GLY A 27 15.50 4.11 -11.08
CA GLY A 27 14.66 4.69 -10.04
C GLY A 27 15.38 5.75 -9.22
N ILE A 28 16.64 5.49 -8.82
CA ILE A 28 17.50 6.45 -8.11
C ILE A 28 17.78 7.67 -8.99
N ALA A 29 18.07 7.47 -10.28
CA ALA A 29 18.28 8.55 -11.23
C ALA A 29 17.02 9.42 -11.38
N ALA A 30 15.82 8.82 -11.39
CA ALA A 30 14.56 9.55 -11.43
C ALA A 30 14.39 10.46 -10.19
N LEU A 31 14.68 9.98 -8.99
CA LEU A 31 14.64 10.79 -7.76
C LEU A 31 15.67 11.94 -7.79
N ARG A 32 16.90 11.65 -8.17
CA ARG A 32 17.97 12.66 -8.27
C ARG A 32 17.66 13.74 -9.28
N LYS A 33 17.03 13.40 -10.39
CA LYS A 33 16.56 14.37 -11.42
C LYS A 33 15.55 15.37 -10.85
N GLU A 34 14.77 14.97 -9.87
CA GLU A 34 13.83 15.83 -9.12
C GLU A 34 14.49 16.61 -7.98
N GLY A 35 15.82 16.52 -7.81
CA GLY A 35 16.58 17.20 -6.76
C GLY A 35 16.57 16.49 -5.39
N ILE A 36 16.08 15.25 -5.33
CA ILE A 36 15.96 14.47 -4.09
C ILE A 36 17.30 13.78 -3.79
N LYS A 37 17.79 13.94 -2.56
CA LYS A 37 18.90 13.16 -2.06
C LYS A 37 18.44 11.74 -1.76
N VAL A 38 19.23 10.76 -2.14
CA VAL A 38 18.90 9.34 -1.95
C VAL A 38 19.95 8.70 -1.05
N ASP A 39 19.49 8.12 0.04
CA ASP A 39 20.27 7.18 0.83
C ASP A 39 20.06 5.80 0.21
N GLU A 40 21.08 5.35 -0.51
CA GLU A 40 21.01 4.09 -1.25
C GLU A 40 21.10 2.91 -0.27
N PRO A 41 20.34 1.82 -0.54
CA PRO A 41 20.43 0.65 0.32
C PRO A 41 21.82 0.06 0.21
N ALA A 42 22.47 -0.18 1.36
CA ALA A 42 23.66 -1.01 1.36
C ALA A 42 23.31 -2.37 0.75
N PRO A 43 24.19 -2.95 -0.08
CA PRO A 43 23.99 -4.29 -0.60
C PRO A 43 23.73 -5.26 0.56
N LEU A 44 22.58 -5.92 0.55
CA LEU A 44 22.30 -6.95 1.53
C LEU A 44 23.08 -8.22 1.17
N PRO A 45 23.55 -9.00 2.18
CA PRO A 45 24.23 -10.26 1.94
C PRO A 45 23.42 -11.18 1.02
N GLU A 46 24.10 -11.98 0.22
CA GLU A 46 23.40 -12.96 -0.61
C GLU A 46 22.59 -13.93 0.25
N CYS A 47 21.29 -13.98 -0.01
CA CYS A 47 20.40 -14.94 0.59
C CYS A 47 20.30 -16.19 -0.30
N LYS A 48 20.28 -17.40 0.30
CA LYS A 48 20.06 -18.65 -0.43
C LYS A 48 18.73 -18.65 -1.19
N THR A 49 17.79 -17.81 -0.78
CA THR A 49 16.47 -17.65 -1.39
C THR A 49 16.53 -16.60 -2.49
N ALA A 50 16.58 -17.04 -3.74
CA ALA A 50 16.81 -16.18 -4.91
C ALA A 50 15.80 -15.04 -5.11
N TYR A 51 14.57 -15.20 -4.61
CA TYR A 51 13.51 -14.18 -4.75
C TYR A 51 13.54 -13.10 -3.65
N LEU A 52 14.24 -13.29 -2.53
CA LEU A 52 14.36 -12.30 -1.45
C LEU A 52 15.58 -11.39 -1.65
N ALA A 53 15.48 -10.16 -1.16
CA ALA A 53 16.59 -9.18 -1.23
C ALA A 53 17.72 -9.51 -0.25
N GLY A 54 17.43 -10.22 0.85
CA GLY A 54 18.36 -10.62 1.90
C GLY A 54 17.64 -11.48 2.94
N THR A 55 18.31 -11.80 4.05
CA THR A 55 17.65 -12.50 5.17
C THR A 55 16.56 -11.62 5.82
N PRO A 56 15.60 -12.17 6.54
CA PRO A 56 14.65 -11.36 7.27
C PRO A 56 15.31 -10.38 8.24
N GLU A 57 16.36 -10.80 8.92
CA GLU A 57 17.13 -10.01 9.89
C GLU A 57 17.81 -8.82 9.21
N ASP A 58 18.53 -9.04 8.09
CA ASP A 58 19.21 -7.99 7.34
C ASP A 58 18.21 -6.93 6.84
N ARG A 59 17.05 -7.37 6.33
CA ARG A 59 16.02 -6.47 5.83
C ARG A 59 15.34 -5.67 6.96
N ALA A 60 15.11 -6.29 8.10
CA ALA A 60 14.56 -5.62 9.28
C ALA A 60 15.54 -4.58 9.84
N GLU A 61 16.84 -4.92 9.94
CA GLU A 61 17.88 -3.99 10.39
C GLU A 61 18.01 -2.78 9.45
N GLN A 62 17.95 -3.00 8.13
CA GLN A 62 17.96 -1.92 7.14
C GLN A 62 16.80 -0.95 7.36
N ILE A 63 15.58 -1.48 7.58
CA ILE A 63 14.40 -0.65 7.84
C ILE A 63 14.59 0.15 9.13
N GLU A 64 14.97 -0.49 10.24
CA GLU A 64 15.13 0.21 11.52
C GLU A 64 16.19 1.31 11.45
N LYS A 65 17.33 1.04 10.82
CA LYS A 65 18.40 2.00 10.64
C LYS A 65 17.94 3.25 9.93
N LEU A 66 17.31 3.10 8.76
CA LEU A 66 16.85 4.25 7.96
C LEU A 66 15.61 4.93 8.56
N TRP A 67 14.70 4.16 9.20
CA TRP A 67 13.55 4.75 9.88
C TRP A 67 13.96 5.70 11.01
N LEU A 68 15.01 5.37 11.73
CA LEU A 68 15.47 6.11 12.91
C LEU A 68 16.51 7.20 12.58
N ASP A 69 17.02 7.24 11.35
CA ASP A 69 17.93 8.29 10.91
C ASP A 69 17.18 9.62 10.74
N PRO A 70 17.49 10.63 11.58
CA PRO A 70 16.78 11.92 11.56
C PRO A 70 16.91 12.69 10.24
N GLU A 71 17.91 12.36 9.41
CA GLU A 71 18.10 13.01 8.12
C GLU A 71 17.18 12.48 7.02
N ILE A 72 16.56 11.32 7.20
CA ILE A 72 15.67 10.71 6.21
C ILE A 72 14.25 11.27 6.37
N ASP A 73 13.70 11.86 5.33
CA ASP A 73 12.33 12.43 5.35
C ASP A 73 11.26 11.39 5.03
N MET A 74 11.59 10.34 4.27
CA MET A 74 10.67 9.29 3.83
C MET A 74 11.42 7.98 3.54
N LEU A 75 10.79 6.85 3.79
CA LEU A 75 11.22 5.54 3.30
C LEU A 75 10.48 5.17 2.02
N LEU A 76 11.22 4.75 0.99
CA LEU A 76 10.67 4.26 -0.25
C LEU A 76 11.07 2.80 -0.47
N CYS A 77 10.08 1.93 -0.63
CA CYS A 77 10.32 0.53 -0.94
C CYS A 77 10.85 0.35 -2.36
N SER A 78 11.87 -0.48 -2.53
CA SER A 78 12.46 -0.77 -3.84
C SER A 78 11.47 -1.53 -4.74
N ARG A 79 10.83 -2.57 -4.19
CA ARG A 79 9.77 -3.37 -4.82
C ARG A 79 9.00 -4.20 -3.78
N GLY A 80 7.85 -4.76 -4.21
CA GLY A 80 7.13 -5.79 -3.50
C GLY A 80 7.61 -7.22 -3.85
N GLY A 81 6.69 -8.15 -3.85
CA GLY A 81 6.91 -9.58 -4.12
C GLY A 81 6.48 -10.43 -2.94
N PHE A 82 7.43 -10.86 -2.10
CA PHE A 82 7.17 -11.59 -0.87
C PHE A 82 8.25 -11.27 0.17
N GLY A 83 7.89 -11.33 1.45
CA GLY A 83 8.84 -11.33 2.54
C GLY A 83 8.57 -10.31 3.64
N CYS A 84 7.70 -9.32 3.43
CA CYS A 84 7.40 -8.32 4.46
C CYS A 84 6.76 -8.92 5.71
N THR A 85 5.94 -9.96 5.58
CA THR A 85 5.35 -10.66 6.74
C THR A 85 6.40 -11.26 7.68
N GLN A 86 7.55 -11.68 7.15
CA GLN A 86 8.66 -12.23 7.94
C GLN A 86 9.32 -11.19 8.85
N LEU A 87 9.20 -9.89 8.50
CA LEU A 87 9.86 -8.79 9.21
C LEU A 87 9.07 -8.34 10.45
N LEU A 88 7.76 -8.58 10.46
CA LEU A 88 6.86 -8.02 11.46
C LEU A 88 7.26 -8.37 12.90
N PRO A 89 7.63 -9.63 13.24
CA PRO A 89 8.08 -9.97 14.59
C PRO A 89 9.51 -9.50 14.91
N LEU A 90 10.32 -9.13 13.89
CA LEU A 90 11.69 -8.71 14.06
C LEU A 90 11.83 -7.20 14.32
N LEU A 91 10.87 -6.41 13.83
CA LEU A 91 10.89 -4.95 13.97
C LEU A 91 10.52 -4.50 15.39
N ASN A 92 11.31 -3.60 15.95
CA ASN A 92 11.04 -2.99 17.25
C ASN A 92 10.00 -1.89 17.13
N TRP A 93 8.73 -2.27 17.00
CA TRP A 93 7.59 -1.35 16.83
C TRP A 93 7.51 -0.26 17.89
N ARG A 94 7.86 -0.57 19.15
CA ARG A 94 7.91 0.43 20.25
C ARG A 94 8.94 1.53 19.99
N LYS A 95 10.05 1.19 19.36
CA LYS A 95 11.09 2.15 18.99
C LYS A 95 10.69 2.96 17.77
N LEU A 96 10.14 2.28 16.75
CA LEU A 96 9.69 2.88 15.49
C LEU A 96 8.51 3.85 15.70
N ALA A 97 7.59 3.55 16.62
CA ALA A 97 6.46 4.43 16.94
C ALA A 97 6.86 5.80 17.53
N LYS A 98 8.12 5.98 17.94
CA LYS A 98 8.61 7.28 18.44
C LYS A 98 8.89 8.28 17.32
N ARG A 99 8.92 7.82 16.07
CA ARG A 99 9.16 8.68 14.91
C ARG A 99 8.08 8.46 13.86
N ASN A 100 7.34 9.52 13.57
CA ASN A 100 6.38 9.50 12.47
C ASN A 100 7.11 9.80 11.15
N ILE A 101 7.33 8.77 10.33
CA ILE A 101 7.96 8.88 9.01
C ILE A 101 7.07 8.20 7.97
N PRO A 102 6.86 8.80 6.78
CA PRO A 102 6.16 8.14 5.69
C PRO A 102 6.92 6.90 5.18
N LEU A 103 6.22 5.80 4.98
CA LEU A 103 6.71 4.61 4.29
C LEU A 103 5.87 4.39 3.04
N ALA A 104 6.50 4.56 1.87
CA ALA A 104 5.86 4.53 0.57
C ALA A 104 6.06 3.20 -0.15
N GLY A 105 4.96 2.60 -0.61
CA GLY A 105 4.93 1.34 -1.35
C GLY A 105 3.53 0.80 -1.48
N PHE A 106 3.38 -0.43 -2.01
CA PHE A 106 2.12 -1.18 -2.11
C PHE A 106 2.42 -2.67 -2.36
N SER A 107 1.41 -3.50 -2.66
CA SER A 107 1.58 -4.94 -2.88
C SER A 107 1.99 -5.66 -1.58
N ASP A 108 3.10 -6.42 -1.53
CA ASP A 108 3.61 -7.09 -0.32
C ASP A 108 3.88 -6.12 0.84
N ILE A 109 4.08 -4.82 0.54
CA ILE A 109 4.26 -3.77 1.55
C ILE A 109 3.00 -3.59 2.41
N THR A 110 1.85 -4.09 1.97
CA THR A 110 0.62 -4.19 2.77
C THR A 110 0.89 -4.73 4.17
N ALA A 111 1.76 -5.74 4.30
CA ALA A 111 2.09 -6.30 5.60
C ALA A 111 2.72 -5.26 6.55
N LEU A 112 3.66 -4.45 6.06
CA LEU A 112 4.25 -3.36 6.83
C LEU A 112 3.23 -2.26 7.12
N HIS A 113 2.45 -1.83 6.13
CA HIS A 113 1.43 -0.78 6.29
C HIS A 113 0.37 -1.15 7.33
N TRP A 114 -0.10 -2.41 7.31
CA TRP A 114 -1.09 -2.88 8.27
C TRP A 114 -0.50 -3.00 9.68
N ALA A 115 0.74 -3.51 9.80
CA ALA A 115 1.45 -3.53 11.08
C ALA A 115 1.71 -2.12 11.62
N MET A 116 2.09 -1.16 10.76
CA MET A 116 2.24 0.25 11.12
C MET A 116 0.93 0.81 11.69
N SER A 117 -0.20 0.54 11.04
CA SER A 117 -1.52 0.94 11.52
C SER A 117 -1.88 0.30 12.84
N ALA A 118 -1.66 -1.02 13.00
CA ALA A 118 -1.94 -1.75 14.24
C ALA A 118 -1.05 -1.29 15.40
N ARG A 119 0.20 -0.93 15.13
CA ARG A 119 1.21 -0.49 16.11
C ARG A 119 1.33 1.01 16.27
N ARG A 120 0.57 1.80 15.48
CA ARG A 120 0.58 3.27 15.46
C ARG A 120 2.00 3.82 15.23
N ALA A 121 2.70 3.29 14.25
CA ALA A 121 4.08 3.62 13.92
C ALA A 121 4.20 4.15 12.50
N GLY A 122 4.69 5.38 12.33
CA GLY A 122 4.86 6.02 11.03
C GLY A 122 3.56 6.25 10.27
N THR A 123 3.68 6.70 9.03
CA THR A 123 2.55 6.98 8.13
C THR A 123 2.61 6.09 6.89
N PRO A 124 1.69 5.11 6.74
CA PRO A 124 1.59 4.31 5.53
C PRO A 124 1.17 5.17 4.33
N VAL A 125 1.88 5.03 3.20
CA VAL A 125 1.57 5.75 1.96
C VAL A 125 1.56 4.77 0.79
N ILE A 126 0.42 4.67 0.11
CA ILE A 126 0.34 3.95 -1.16
C ILE A 126 0.98 4.81 -2.26
N SER A 127 2.00 4.26 -2.88
CA SER A 127 2.77 4.94 -3.92
C SER A 127 3.50 3.92 -4.81
N PRO A 128 3.77 4.24 -6.08
CA PRO A 128 4.72 3.48 -6.88
C PRO A 128 6.03 3.30 -6.13
N MET A 129 6.58 2.10 -6.22
CA MET A 129 7.88 1.76 -5.64
C MET A 129 9.03 2.17 -6.58
N LEU A 130 10.25 2.22 -6.04
CA LEU A 130 11.45 2.70 -6.76
C LEU A 130 11.58 2.10 -8.16
N GLY A 131 11.44 0.78 -8.30
CA GLY A 131 11.59 0.10 -9.59
C GLY A 131 10.56 0.47 -10.67
N LYS A 132 9.56 1.28 -10.34
CA LYS A 132 8.54 1.77 -11.28
C LYS A 132 8.62 3.28 -11.54
N LEU A 133 9.36 4.05 -10.74
CA LEU A 133 9.36 5.52 -10.80
C LEU A 133 9.75 6.10 -12.17
N SER A 134 10.67 5.44 -12.88
CA SER A 134 11.10 5.90 -14.21
C SER A 134 10.06 5.70 -15.32
N SER A 135 8.99 4.92 -15.06
CA SER A 135 7.97 4.51 -16.05
C SER A 135 6.52 4.88 -15.69
N ILE A 136 6.31 5.74 -14.69
CA ILE A 136 4.97 6.21 -14.31
C ILE A 136 4.43 7.23 -15.32
N ASP A 137 3.09 7.21 -15.48
CA ASP A 137 2.37 8.23 -16.26
C ASP A 137 2.18 9.54 -15.45
N GLU A 138 1.72 10.58 -16.13
CA GLU A 138 1.55 11.90 -15.52
C GLU A 138 0.45 11.93 -14.45
N VAL A 139 -0.62 11.15 -14.60
CA VAL A 139 -1.70 11.05 -13.61
C VAL A 139 -1.15 10.46 -12.30
N THR A 140 -0.39 9.39 -12.40
CA THR A 140 0.29 8.77 -11.26
C THR A 140 1.29 9.73 -10.62
N ARG A 141 2.08 10.46 -11.41
CA ARG A 141 3.02 11.48 -10.94
C ARG A 141 2.33 12.56 -10.10
N CYS A 142 1.25 13.12 -10.62
CA CYS A 142 0.44 14.13 -9.91
C CYS A 142 -0.18 13.57 -8.63
N ALA A 143 -0.62 12.31 -8.64
CA ALA A 143 -1.22 11.66 -7.48
C ALA A 143 -0.20 11.44 -6.35
N ILE A 144 1.07 11.13 -6.66
CA ILE A 144 2.14 11.02 -5.65
C ILE A 144 2.28 12.35 -4.91
N ALA A 145 2.45 13.46 -5.63
CA ALA A 145 2.57 14.76 -5.00
C ALA A 145 1.35 15.08 -4.10
N GLY A 146 0.14 14.74 -4.56
CA GLY A 146 -1.10 14.92 -3.80
C GLY A 146 -1.12 14.16 -2.47
N ALA A 147 -0.59 12.92 -2.43
CA ALA A 147 -0.56 12.09 -1.23
C ALA A 147 0.29 12.69 -0.08
N PHE A 148 1.26 13.53 -0.40
CA PHE A 148 2.15 14.18 0.57
C PHE A 148 1.80 15.65 0.87
N THR A 149 1.00 16.29 0.02
CA THR A 149 0.62 17.71 0.20
C THR A 149 -0.81 17.89 0.70
N GLY A 150 -1.59 16.81 0.79
CA GLY A 150 -3.01 16.89 1.10
C GLY A 150 -3.86 17.48 -0.03
N LYS A 151 -3.28 17.71 -1.22
CA LYS A 151 -4.04 18.20 -2.38
C LYS A 151 -5.13 17.21 -2.75
N GLU A 152 -6.34 17.72 -2.96
CA GLU A 152 -7.49 16.91 -3.37
C GLU A 152 -7.21 16.13 -4.66
N ARG A 153 -7.57 14.86 -4.66
CA ARG A 153 -7.54 13.95 -5.81
C ARG A 153 -8.94 13.40 -6.02
N SER A 154 -9.40 13.41 -7.25
CA SER A 154 -10.73 12.90 -7.58
C SER A 154 -10.69 11.97 -8.78
N THR A 155 -11.59 10.97 -8.76
CA THR A 155 -11.77 10.00 -9.84
C THR A 155 -13.18 9.44 -9.78
N ALA A 156 -13.56 8.62 -10.77
CA ALA A 156 -14.82 7.92 -10.79
C ALA A 156 -14.65 6.45 -10.37
N VAL A 157 -15.71 5.87 -9.82
CA VAL A 157 -15.85 4.44 -9.50
C VAL A 157 -17.26 3.96 -9.87
N LYS A 158 -17.43 2.65 -10.01
CA LYS A 158 -18.73 2.01 -10.12
C LYS A 158 -19.27 1.68 -8.73
N MET A 159 -20.43 2.20 -8.36
CA MET A 159 -21.12 1.73 -7.16
C MET A 159 -21.64 0.31 -7.40
N VAL A 160 -21.32 -0.59 -6.47
CA VAL A 160 -21.80 -1.98 -6.42
C VAL A 160 -23.01 -2.06 -5.47
N ALA A 161 -22.93 -1.39 -4.31
CA ALA A 161 -24.03 -1.29 -3.35
C ALA A 161 -23.93 0.01 -2.54
N GLY A 162 -25.06 0.51 -2.09
CA GLY A 162 -25.16 1.79 -1.38
C GLY A 162 -24.93 3.00 -2.29
N ASN A 163 -24.98 4.21 -1.73
CA ASN A 163 -24.90 5.46 -2.51
C ASN A 163 -23.71 6.33 -2.11
N SER A 164 -23.37 6.38 -0.81
CA SER A 164 -22.29 7.20 -0.29
C SER A 164 -21.70 6.64 0.99
N PHE A 165 -20.42 6.89 1.20
CA PHE A 165 -19.70 6.56 2.43
C PHE A 165 -18.39 7.33 2.48
N SER A 166 -17.83 7.50 3.68
CA SER A 166 -16.59 8.24 3.88
C SER A 166 -15.86 7.73 5.12
N GLY A 167 -14.54 7.83 5.12
CA GLY A 167 -13.71 7.44 6.25
C GLY A 167 -12.22 7.58 5.97
N LYS A 168 -11.40 7.37 7.00
CA LYS A 168 -9.96 7.21 6.83
C LYS A 168 -9.65 5.95 6.03
N ILE A 169 -8.53 5.95 5.32
CA ILE A 169 -8.19 4.85 4.41
C ILE A 169 -7.47 3.71 5.15
N LEU A 170 -7.86 2.49 4.85
CA LEU A 170 -7.10 1.28 5.15
C LEU A 170 -6.98 0.47 3.86
N ALA A 171 -5.81 0.47 3.24
CA ALA A 171 -5.62 -0.15 1.94
C ALA A 171 -4.66 -1.35 1.99
N GLY A 172 -4.79 -2.27 1.05
CA GLY A 172 -3.87 -3.40 0.94
C GLY A 172 -4.11 -4.29 -0.27
N ASN A 173 -3.10 -5.09 -0.58
CA ASN A 173 -3.25 -6.26 -1.42
C ASN A 173 -4.08 -7.30 -0.65
N LEU A 174 -5.11 -7.84 -1.29
CA LEU A 174 -6.10 -8.71 -0.65
C LEU A 174 -5.47 -10.00 -0.09
N THR A 175 -4.63 -10.67 -0.85
CA THR A 175 -3.96 -11.91 -0.44
C THR A 175 -3.05 -11.65 0.77
N VAL A 176 -2.26 -10.58 0.74
CA VAL A 176 -1.37 -10.22 1.86
C VAL A 176 -2.18 -9.82 3.10
N ALA A 177 -3.27 -9.06 2.93
CA ALA A 177 -4.18 -8.70 4.01
C ALA A 177 -4.79 -9.95 4.68
N ALA A 178 -5.24 -10.92 3.89
CA ALA A 178 -5.79 -12.18 4.38
C ALA A 178 -4.75 -12.99 5.18
N CYS A 179 -3.47 -12.94 4.82
CA CYS A 179 -2.39 -13.58 5.58
C CYS A 179 -2.20 -13.00 6.99
N LEU A 180 -2.65 -11.78 7.25
CA LEU A 180 -2.54 -11.14 8.57
C LEU A 180 -3.79 -11.34 9.44
N ALA A 181 -4.85 -11.91 8.89
CA ALA A 181 -6.14 -12.08 9.56
C ALA A 181 -6.00 -12.83 10.89
N GLY A 182 -6.51 -12.24 11.97
CA GLY A 182 -6.46 -12.81 13.32
C GLY A 182 -5.10 -12.72 14.03
N GLY A 183 -4.09 -12.12 13.41
CA GLY A 183 -2.77 -11.92 14.00
C GLY A 183 -2.60 -10.57 14.70
N ASP A 184 -1.49 -10.41 15.43
CA ASP A 184 -1.14 -9.20 16.20
C ASP A 184 -0.95 -7.93 15.37
N TYR A 185 -0.82 -8.07 14.06
CA TYR A 185 -0.59 -6.98 13.09
C TYR A 185 -1.83 -6.67 12.25
N PHE A 186 -2.97 -7.24 12.63
CA PHE A 186 -4.25 -6.98 11.98
C PHE A 186 -4.82 -5.65 12.50
N PRO A 187 -5.05 -4.65 11.64
CA PRO A 187 -5.45 -3.31 12.08
C PRO A 187 -6.94 -3.23 12.42
N ASP A 188 -7.29 -2.31 13.30
CA ASP A 188 -8.69 -1.92 13.54
C ASP A 188 -9.25 -1.17 12.32
N SER A 189 -10.42 -1.58 11.86
CA SER A 189 -11.14 -1.02 10.72
C SER A 189 -12.19 0.01 11.09
N ALA A 190 -12.38 0.32 12.36
CA ALA A 190 -13.42 1.23 12.81
C ALA A 190 -13.30 2.61 12.17
N GLY A 191 -14.40 3.08 11.55
CA GLY A 191 -14.46 4.37 10.88
C GLY A 191 -13.60 4.48 9.62
N LYS A 192 -13.17 3.34 9.04
CA LYS A 192 -12.31 3.32 7.87
C LYS A 192 -13.04 2.80 6.64
N VAL A 193 -12.61 3.27 5.49
CA VAL A 193 -12.93 2.71 4.18
C VAL A 193 -11.82 1.74 3.80
N ILE A 194 -12.18 0.50 3.51
CA ILE A 194 -11.25 -0.56 3.17
C ILE A 194 -11.02 -0.58 1.65
N LEU A 195 -9.78 -0.37 1.21
CA LEU A 195 -9.41 -0.44 -0.21
C LEU A 195 -8.60 -1.72 -0.48
N LEU A 196 -9.09 -2.58 -1.36
CA LEU A 196 -8.45 -3.86 -1.67
C LEU A 196 -8.18 -3.98 -3.17
N GLU A 197 -7.01 -4.52 -3.52
CA GLU A 197 -6.62 -4.86 -4.88
C GLU A 197 -5.93 -6.23 -4.90
N ASP A 198 -5.83 -6.87 -6.06
CA ASP A 198 -4.96 -8.05 -6.21
C ASP A 198 -4.52 -8.25 -7.67
N ILE A 199 -3.49 -9.08 -7.85
CA ILE A 199 -2.90 -9.36 -9.17
C ILE A 199 -2.74 -10.87 -9.39
N ASN A 200 -3.18 -11.33 -10.59
CA ASN A 200 -3.01 -12.70 -11.06
C ASN A 200 -3.65 -13.77 -10.14
N GLU A 201 -4.73 -13.42 -9.45
CA GLU A 201 -5.47 -14.38 -8.63
C GLU A 201 -6.79 -14.78 -9.30
N PRO A 202 -7.10 -16.08 -9.37
CA PRO A 202 -8.41 -16.53 -9.87
C PRO A 202 -9.52 -16.18 -8.88
N VAL A 203 -10.74 -15.96 -9.39
CA VAL A 203 -11.89 -15.44 -8.64
C VAL A 203 -12.17 -16.22 -7.36
N TYR A 204 -12.06 -17.56 -7.37
CA TYR A 204 -12.31 -18.36 -6.17
C TYR A 204 -11.31 -18.12 -5.03
N LYS A 205 -10.06 -17.69 -5.34
CA LYS A 205 -9.09 -17.31 -4.31
C LYS A 205 -9.41 -15.93 -3.75
N ILE A 206 -9.85 -15.00 -4.59
CA ILE A 206 -10.34 -13.69 -4.17
C ILE A 206 -11.51 -13.87 -3.19
N ASP A 207 -12.52 -14.70 -3.53
CA ASP A 207 -13.66 -15.01 -2.65
C ASP A 207 -13.21 -15.64 -1.32
N ARG A 208 -12.22 -16.56 -1.36
CA ARG A 208 -11.63 -17.15 -0.17
C ARG A 208 -10.99 -16.10 0.76
N CYS A 209 -10.18 -15.20 0.20
CA CYS A 209 -9.52 -14.15 0.96
C CYS A 209 -10.53 -13.16 1.55
N LEU A 210 -11.55 -12.75 0.79
CA LEU A 210 -12.66 -11.92 1.28
C LEU A 210 -13.41 -12.60 2.41
N THR A 211 -13.70 -13.90 2.27
CA THR A 211 -14.35 -14.69 3.32
C THR A 211 -13.50 -14.78 4.59
N GLN A 212 -12.17 -14.96 4.46
CA GLN A 212 -11.26 -15.00 5.60
C GLN A 212 -11.24 -13.64 6.33
N LEU A 213 -11.16 -12.54 5.61
CA LEU A 213 -11.17 -11.19 6.18
C LEU A 213 -12.52 -10.86 6.84
N GLU A 214 -13.63 -11.31 6.28
CA GLU A 214 -14.96 -11.20 6.87
C GLU A 214 -15.03 -11.97 8.21
N GLN A 215 -14.60 -13.23 8.23
CA GLN A 215 -14.56 -14.04 9.47
C GLN A 215 -13.62 -13.46 10.53
N ALA A 216 -12.59 -12.70 10.12
CA ALA A 216 -11.70 -11.97 11.02
C ALA A 216 -12.29 -10.62 11.49
N GLY A 217 -13.50 -10.26 11.07
CA GLY A 217 -14.20 -9.04 11.50
C GLY A 217 -13.74 -7.76 10.82
N LEU A 218 -12.98 -7.84 9.72
CA LEU A 218 -12.45 -6.63 9.06
C LEU A 218 -13.56 -5.67 8.62
N PHE A 219 -14.69 -6.19 8.16
CA PHE A 219 -15.75 -5.37 7.60
C PHE A 219 -16.80 -4.93 8.60
N ASP A 220 -16.82 -5.47 9.82
CA ASP A 220 -17.87 -5.23 10.82
C ASP A 220 -18.00 -3.75 11.18
N ARG A 221 -16.88 -3.09 11.38
CA ARG A 221 -16.80 -1.68 11.82
C ARG A 221 -16.34 -0.72 10.71
N ALA A 222 -16.14 -1.23 9.49
CA ALA A 222 -15.77 -0.42 8.33
C ALA A 222 -16.95 0.42 7.84
N GLU A 223 -16.67 1.60 7.28
CA GLU A 223 -17.67 2.47 6.66
C GLU A 223 -18.10 1.96 5.28
N GLY A 224 -17.22 1.27 4.58
CA GLY A 224 -17.48 0.66 3.28
C GLY A 224 -16.23 0.03 2.68
N VAL A 225 -16.38 -0.57 1.50
CA VAL A 225 -15.30 -1.25 0.79
C VAL A 225 -15.16 -0.69 -0.62
N VAL A 226 -13.92 -0.49 -1.06
CA VAL A 226 -13.59 -0.08 -2.43
C VAL A 226 -12.66 -1.11 -3.04
N PHE A 227 -13.06 -1.69 -4.14
CA PHE A 227 -12.22 -2.57 -4.93
C PHE A 227 -11.41 -1.77 -5.96
N GLY A 228 -10.09 -1.93 -5.90
CA GLY A 228 -9.14 -1.44 -6.88
C GLY A 228 -9.08 -2.30 -8.13
N SER A 229 -7.87 -2.44 -8.70
CA SER A 229 -7.66 -3.33 -9.85
C SER A 229 -7.51 -4.79 -9.40
N PHE A 230 -8.16 -5.68 -10.11
CA PHE A 230 -7.99 -7.12 -9.99
C PHE A 230 -7.63 -7.67 -11.37
N SER A 231 -6.39 -8.11 -11.57
CA SER A 231 -5.96 -8.66 -12.85
C SER A 231 -5.84 -10.19 -12.80
N GLY A 232 -5.94 -10.84 -13.95
CA GLY A 232 -5.86 -12.30 -14.06
C GLY A 232 -7.18 -13.03 -13.80
N SER A 233 -8.27 -12.29 -13.54
CA SER A 233 -9.62 -12.84 -13.33
C SER A 233 -10.56 -12.39 -14.43
N ASP A 234 -11.61 -13.17 -14.70
CA ASP A 234 -12.68 -12.78 -15.61
C ASP A 234 -13.49 -11.59 -15.02
N PRO A 235 -13.69 -10.50 -15.78
CA PRO A 235 -14.40 -9.32 -15.26
C PRO A 235 -15.85 -9.57 -14.87
N ALA A 236 -16.56 -10.47 -15.58
CA ALA A 236 -17.97 -10.76 -15.27
C ALA A 236 -18.08 -11.60 -13.99
N GLU A 237 -17.19 -12.57 -13.80
CA GLU A 237 -17.11 -13.34 -12.55
C GLU A 237 -16.73 -12.47 -11.36
N LEU A 238 -15.83 -11.48 -11.54
CA LEU A 238 -15.49 -10.50 -10.50
C LEU A 238 -16.68 -9.62 -10.14
N GLU A 239 -17.42 -9.13 -11.12
CA GLU A 239 -18.63 -8.33 -10.87
C GLU A 239 -19.67 -9.12 -10.08
N GLU A 240 -19.91 -10.37 -10.45
CA GLU A 240 -20.81 -11.26 -9.71
C GLU A 240 -20.34 -11.48 -8.27
N LEU A 241 -19.02 -11.74 -8.08
CA LEU A 241 -18.43 -11.91 -6.75
C LEU A 241 -18.63 -10.66 -5.90
N PHE A 242 -18.35 -9.46 -6.43
CA PHE A 242 -18.47 -8.21 -5.68
C PHE A 242 -19.92 -7.90 -5.30
N ASN A 243 -20.89 -8.23 -6.16
CA ASN A 243 -22.31 -8.12 -5.83
C ASN A 243 -22.71 -9.07 -4.69
N ARG A 244 -22.31 -10.33 -4.75
CA ARG A 244 -22.57 -11.31 -3.67
C ARG A 244 -21.91 -10.88 -2.35
N PHE A 245 -20.67 -10.41 -2.43
CA PHE A 245 -19.92 -9.92 -1.27
C PHE A 245 -20.61 -8.71 -0.61
N ALA A 246 -21.00 -7.71 -1.40
CA ALA A 246 -21.68 -6.52 -0.90
C ALA A 246 -22.98 -6.86 -0.15
N ASN A 247 -23.79 -7.79 -0.71
CA ASN A 247 -25.01 -8.28 -0.06
C ASN A 247 -24.71 -9.00 1.26
N ARG A 248 -23.60 -9.75 1.32
CA ARG A 248 -23.22 -10.54 2.50
C ARG A 248 -22.77 -9.67 3.67
N ILE A 249 -21.91 -8.67 3.40
CA ILE A 249 -21.40 -7.77 4.45
C ILE A 249 -22.38 -6.64 4.83
N ASN A 250 -23.41 -6.40 4.03
CA ASN A 250 -24.43 -5.33 4.21
C ASN A 250 -23.79 -3.95 4.45
N LYS A 251 -22.79 -3.60 3.63
CA LYS A 251 -22.06 -2.31 3.64
C LYS A 251 -22.04 -1.71 2.25
N PRO A 252 -21.84 -0.38 2.12
CA PRO A 252 -21.59 0.23 0.82
C PRO A 252 -20.32 -0.33 0.18
N VAL A 253 -20.40 -0.60 -1.13
CA VAL A 253 -19.26 -1.15 -1.90
C VAL A 253 -19.16 -0.40 -3.23
N ALA A 254 -17.93 -0.04 -3.61
CA ALA A 254 -17.59 0.51 -4.92
C ALA A 254 -16.45 -0.29 -5.55
N ALA A 255 -16.31 -0.22 -6.88
CA ALA A 255 -15.27 -0.93 -7.62
C ALA A 255 -14.68 -0.06 -8.75
N GLY A 256 -13.49 -0.42 -9.22
CA GLY A 256 -12.81 0.27 -10.32
C GLY A 256 -12.03 1.51 -9.89
N PHE A 257 -11.67 1.64 -8.60
CA PHE A 257 -10.76 2.68 -8.17
C PHE A 257 -9.34 2.41 -8.71
N PRO A 258 -8.61 3.42 -9.24
CA PRO A 258 -7.28 3.24 -9.81
C PRO A 258 -6.22 3.07 -8.71
N TYR A 259 -6.26 1.91 -8.07
CA TYR A 259 -5.33 1.40 -7.06
C TYR A 259 -4.98 -0.06 -7.38
N GLY A 260 -3.70 -0.37 -7.46
CA GLY A 260 -3.18 -1.72 -7.70
C GLY A 260 -1.99 -1.71 -8.65
N HIS A 261 -1.79 -2.81 -9.39
CA HIS A 261 -0.60 -3.02 -10.21
C HIS A 261 -0.67 -2.41 -11.62
N ASN A 262 -1.83 -1.90 -12.02
CA ASN A 262 -2.05 -1.20 -13.29
C ASN A 262 -1.86 0.32 -13.13
N LEU A 263 -1.46 1.00 -14.19
CA LEU A 263 -1.48 2.45 -14.27
C LEU A 263 -2.81 2.96 -14.86
N PRO A 264 -3.28 4.14 -14.47
CA PRO A 264 -2.71 5.01 -13.45
C PRO A 264 -2.91 4.45 -12.04
N LEU A 265 -1.98 4.79 -11.12
CA LEU A 265 -2.12 4.51 -9.70
C LEU A 265 -2.33 5.83 -8.94
N ILE A 266 -3.48 5.96 -8.28
CA ILE A 266 -3.74 7.08 -7.40
C ILE A 266 -3.07 6.83 -6.06
N SER A 267 -2.06 7.63 -5.73
CA SER A 267 -1.36 7.57 -4.44
C SER A 267 -2.15 8.27 -3.34
N PHE A 268 -2.09 7.74 -2.12
CA PHE A 268 -2.76 8.29 -0.94
C PHE A 268 -2.09 7.83 0.35
N SER A 269 -2.28 8.60 1.41
CA SER A 269 -1.89 8.24 2.77
C SER A 269 -3.05 7.54 3.50
N PHE A 270 -2.75 6.71 4.49
CA PHE A 270 -3.80 6.18 5.39
C PHE A 270 -4.40 7.26 6.30
N GLU A 271 -3.72 8.40 6.41
CA GLU A 271 -4.24 9.60 7.11
C GLU A 271 -5.22 10.41 6.25
N ASP A 272 -5.31 10.14 4.95
CA ASP A 272 -6.29 10.78 4.08
C ASP A 272 -7.69 10.28 4.37
N THR A 273 -8.67 11.14 4.13
CA THR A 273 -10.09 10.79 4.11
C THR A 273 -10.51 10.56 2.67
N ILE A 274 -11.14 9.42 2.42
CA ILE A 274 -11.80 9.13 1.15
C ILE A 274 -13.31 9.31 1.31
N THR A 275 -13.93 10.02 0.38
CA THR A 275 -15.38 10.19 0.29
C THR A 275 -15.85 9.70 -1.06
N ILE A 276 -16.83 8.79 -1.04
CA ILE A 276 -17.50 8.28 -2.24
C ILE A 276 -18.94 8.76 -2.19
N SER A 277 -19.41 9.38 -3.27
CA SER A 277 -20.80 9.78 -3.43
C SER A 277 -21.18 9.70 -4.90
N ASP A 278 -22.26 8.99 -5.21
CA ASP A 278 -22.82 8.85 -6.55
C ASP A 278 -21.77 8.47 -7.62
N GLY A 279 -20.87 7.57 -7.28
CA GLY A 279 -19.80 7.11 -8.18
C GLY A 279 -18.63 8.07 -8.36
N LYS A 280 -18.59 9.19 -7.64
CA LYS A 280 -17.44 10.09 -7.56
C LYS A 280 -16.64 9.81 -6.29
N VAL A 281 -15.33 9.70 -6.42
CA VAL A 281 -14.38 9.62 -5.32
C VAL A 281 -13.66 10.95 -5.16
N VAL A 282 -13.52 11.38 -3.91
CA VAL A 282 -12.66 12.49 -3.50
C VAL A 282 -11.76 12.01 -2.37
N ILE A 283 -10.46 12.25 -2.49
CA ILE A 283 -9.47 11.99 -1.43
C ILE A 283 -8.88 13.33 -0.99
N ALA A 284 -8.95 13.61 0.30
CA ALA A 284 -8.39 14.79 0.93
C ALA A 284 -7.71 14.43 2.26
N HIS A 285 -6.79 15.28 2.72
CA HIS A 285 -6.09 15.06 4.00
C HIS A 285 -6.95 15.46 5.20
#